data_fa0b3862fb2e39132f008691376879bc
#
_entry.id   fa0b3862fb2e39132f008691376879bc
#
_cell.length_a   1.000
_cell.length_b   1.000
_cell.length_c   1.000
_cell.angle_alpha   90.00
_cell.angle_beta   90.00
_cell.angle_gamma   90.00
#
_symmetry.space_group_name_H-M   'P 1'
#
loop_
_entity.id
_entity.type
_entity.pdbx_description
1 polymer ?
#
loop_
_entity_poly.entity_id
_entity_poly.type
_entity_poly.pdbx_seq_one_letter_code
_entity_poly.pdbx_strand_id
1 'polypeptide(L)'
;MKIIPVILSGGSGTRLWPLSRKQYPKQFLALDSQKSMLQETLLRLNGLSNIEGPIVVCNVNHRFLVAEQLNEIDVFDSTILLEPVARNTAPAIAAAAFNVIQQKREGKAVLLVLSADHLIKDIKAFHKAINIAIECAKHEKIVTFGIVPTEANIGYGYIKTSKSEKNGAFKVESFIEKPNQITAKKFLEKDNYFWNSGMFVFQPHVLINE
;
A
#
# COMPACT_ATOMS: atom_id res chain seq x y z
N MET A 1 3.16 -0.84 -19.25
CA MET A 1 3.99 -0.14 -18.23
C MET A 1 4.52 -1.18 -17.26
N LYS A 2 5.68 -0.93 -16.69
CA LYS A 2 6.26 -1.72 -15.61
C LYS A 2 5.57 -1.38 -14.28
N ILE A 3 5.44 -2.33 -13.40
CA ILE A 3 4.85 -2.13 -12.06
C ILE A 3 5.97 -2.26 -11.05
N ILE A 4 6.23 -1.20 -10.30
CA ILE A 4 7.22 -1.20 -9.22
C ILE A 4 6.45 -1.25 -7.89
N PRO A 5 6.46 -2.38 -7.18
CA PRO A 5 5.89 -2.45 -5.85
C PRO A 5 6.68 -1.56 -4.89
N VAL A 6 5.99 -0.73 -4.12
CA VAL A 6 6.56 0.06 -3.03
C VAL A 6 5.94 -0.44 -1.74
N ILE A 7 6.71 -1.16 -0.94
CA ILE A 7 6.25 -1.76 0.29
C ILE A 7 6.59 -0.86 1.47
N LEU A 8 5.57 -0.32 2.10
CA LEU A 8 5.72 0.51 3.30
C LEU A 8 5.84 -0.40 4.52
N SER A 9 7.05 -0.60 5.00
CA SER A 9 7.37 -1.43 6.17
C SER A 9 7.74 -0.56 7.38
N GLY A 10 7.03 0.55 7.53
CA GLY A 10 7.14 1.45 8.68
C GLY A 10 6.24 1.03 9.84
N GLY A 11 6.40 1.71 10.97
CA GLY A 11 5.58 1.49 12.16
C GLY A 11 6.22 0.60 13.22
N SER A 12 5.94 0.90 14.49
CA SER A 12 6.49 0.19 15.64
C SER A 12 5.72 -1.08 16.02
N GLY A 13 4.51 -1.26 15.46
CA GLY A 13 3.70 -2.47 15.63
C GLY A 13 3.35 -2.85 17.08
N THR A 14 3.48 -1.94 18.04
CA THR A 14 3.39 -2.22 19.49
C THR A 14 2.03 -2.71 19.99
N ARG A 15 0.97 -2.58 19.18
CA ARG A 15 -0.40 -3.01 19.54
C ARG A 15 -0.55 -4.53 19.74
N LEU A 16 0.36 -5.32 19.20
CA LEU A 16 0.36 -6.78 19.34
C LEU A 16 1.37 -7.27 20.40
N TRP A 17 1.81 -6.39 21.31
CA TRP A 17 2.67 -6.83 22.41
C TRP A 17 2.00 -7.99 23.18
N PRO A 18 2.73 -9.08 23.58
CA PRO A 18 4.19 -9.28 23.51
C PRO A 18 4.71 -9.86 22.19
N LEU A 19 3.86 -10.18 21.20
CA LEU A 19 4.27 -10.74 19.92
C LEU A 19 5.10 -9.74 19.11
N SER A 20 4.62 -8.49 19.01
CA SER A 20 5.36 -7.41 18.35
C SER A 20 6.16 -6.58 19.35
N ARG A 21 7.32 -6.14 18.94
CA ARG A 21 8.24 -5.29 19.72
C ARG A 21 8.87 -4.25 18.80
N LYS A 22 9.43 -3.18 19.37
CA LYS A 22 10.09 -2.12 18.59
C LYS A 22 11.16 -2.65 17.62
N GLN A 23 11.91 -3.68 18.02
CA GLN A 23 12.95 -4.32 17.19
C GLN A 23 12.40 -5.42 16.27
N TYR A 24 11.18 -5.89 16.50
CA TYR A 24 10.50 -6.92 15.69
C TYR A 24 9.02 -6.56 15.55
N PRO A 25 8.70 -5.53 14.72
CA PRO A 25 7.33 -5.07 14.53
C PRO A 25 6.43 -6.08 13.82
N LYS A 26 5.12 -5.78 13.81
CA LYS A 26 4.04 -6.62 13.28
C LYS A 26 4.32 -7.16 11.87
N GLN A 27 4.84 -6.32 10.98
CA GLN A 27 5.06 -6.67 9.57
C GLN A 27 6.07 -7.79 9.37
N PHE A 28 6.92 -8.07 10.35
CA PHE A 28 7.90 -9.17 10.30
C PHE A 28 7.42 -10.45 10.98
N LEU A 29 6.22 -10.43 11.56
CA LEU A 29 5.63 -11.61 12.22
C LEU A 29 4.88 -12.48 11.20
N ALA A 30 4.98 -13.78 11.39
CA ALA A 30 4.15 -14.80 10.74
C ALA A 30 2.85 -14.96 11.53
N LEU A 31 1.78 -14.27 11.13
CA LEU A 31 0.52 -14.22 11.88
C LEU A 31 -0.59 -15.09 11.27
N ASP A 32 -0.63 -15.24 9.96
CA ASP A 32 -1.70 -15.95 9.24
C ASP A 32 -1.16 -17.18 8.50
N SER A 33 0.13 -17.24 8.26
CA SER A 33 0.83 -18.33 7.59
C SER A 33 2.21 -18.57 8.21
N GLN A 34 3.05 -19.40 7.56
CA GLN A 34 4.45 -19.59 7.93
C GLN A 34 5.35 -18.44 7.44
N LYS A 35 4.83 -17.52 6.63
CA LYS A 35 5.55 -16.37 6.11
C LYS A 35 5.17 -15.11 6.88
N SER A 36 6.11 -14.16 6.97
CA SER A 36 5.82 -12.87 7.59
C SER A 36 4.84 -12.06 6.75
N MET A 37 4.19 -11.06 7.35
CA MET A 37 3.25 -10.19 6.63
C MET A 37 3.96 -9.42 5.50
N LEU A 38 5.24 -9.05 5.65
CA LEU A 38 6.05 -8.47 4.59
C LEU A 38 6.21 -9.45 3.42
N GLN A 39 6.58 -10.69 3.71
CA GLN A 39 6.73 -11.74 2.70
C GLN A 39 5.40 -12.03 2.01
N GLU A 40 4.32 -12.18 2.74
CA GLU A 40 2.97 -12.37 2.19
C GLU A 40 2.54 -11.20 1.29
N THR A 41 2.93 -9.98 1.64
CA THR A 41 2.61 -8.80 0.83
C THR A 41 3.30 -8.86 -0.53
N LEU A 42 4.51 -9.38 -0.61
CA LEU A 42 5.23 -9.58 -1.87
C LEU A 42 4.73 -10.80 -2.64
N LEU A 43 4.58 -11.93 -1.96
CA LEU A 43 4.15 -13.20 -2.58
C LEU A 43 2.77 -13.09 -3.23
N ARG A 44 1.86 -12.29 -2.66
CA ARG A 44 0.53 -12.06 -3.25
C ARG A 44 0.55 -11.31 -4.59
N LEU A 45 1.69 -10.75 -5.00
CA LEU A 45 1.87 -10.11 -6.29
C LEU A 45 2.23 -11.13 -7.39
N ASN A 46 2.56 -12.36 -7.03
CA ASN A 46 2.86 -13.42 -7.97
C ASN A 46 1.65 -13.67 -8.90
N GLY A 47 1.91 -13.70 -10.21
CA GLY A 47 0.87 -13.82 -11.23
C GLY A 47 0.45 -12.50 -11.87
N LEU A 48 0.87 -11.34 -11.33
CA LEU A 48 0.75 -10.07 -12.05
C LEU A 48 1.85 -9.96 -13.11
N SER A 49 1.48 -9.47 -14.30
CA SER A 49 2.44 -9.24 -15.38
C SER A 49 3.22 -7.95 -15.19
N ASN A 50 4.46 -7.91 -15.69
CA ASN A 50 5.33 -6.71 -15.70
C ASN A 50 5.70 -6.17 -14.31
N ILE A 51 5.73 -7.02 -13.29
CA ILE A 51 6.27 -6.68 -11.96
C ILE A 51 7.80 -6.57 -12.07
N GLU A 52 8.35 -5.51 -11.51
CA GLU A 52 9.80 -5.34 -11.31
C GLU A 52 10.17 -5.54 -9.84
N GLY A 53 11.46 -5.53 -9.55
CA GLY A 53 11.97 -5.63 -8.18
C GLY A 53 11.35 -4.57 -7.26
N PRO A 54 10.95 -4.94 -6.04
CA PRO A 54 10.26 -4.05 -5.13
C PRO A 54 11.19 -3.01 -4.52
N ILE A 55 10.61 -1.86 -4.17
CA ILE A 55 11.21 -0.88 -3.25
C ILE A 55 10.58 -1.10 -1.87
N VAL A 56 11.38 -1.45 -0.88
CA VAL A 56 10.92 -1.58 0.50
C VAL A 56 11.39 -0.38 1.30
N VAL A 57 10.44 0.39 1.84
CA VAL A 57 10.75 1.53 2.70
C VAL A 57 10.61 1.10 4.16
N CYS A 58 11.69 1.18 4.91
CA CYS A 58 11.72 0.71 6.31
C CYS A 58 12.59 1.61 7.20
N ASN A 59 12.40 1.49 8.52
CA ASN A 59 13.30 2.13 9.48
C ASN A 59 14.73 1.57 9.35
N VAL A 60 15.73 2.44 9.50
CA VAL A 60 17.17 2.05 9.42
C VAL A 60 17.52 0.87 10.33
N ASN A 61 16.87 0.73 11.48
CA ASN A 61 17.11 -0.37 12.42
C ASN A 61 16.60 -1.73 11.92
N HIS A 62 15.73 -1.75 10.93
CA HIS A 62 15.13 -2.98 10.40
C HIS A 62 15.75 -3.44 9.07
N ARG A 63 16.78 -2.73 8.56
CA ARG A 63 17.36 -3.01 7.24
C ARG A 63 17.80 -4.46 7.04
N PHE A 64 18.43 -5.04 8.04
CA PHE A 64 18.94 -6.42 7.94
C PHE A 64 17.80 -7.44 8.01
N LEU A 65 16.80 -7.20 8.85
CA LEU A 65 15.62 -8.03 8.95
C LEU A 65 14.81 -8.03 7.64
N VAL A 66 14.68 -6.86 7.00
CA VAL A 66 14.07 -6.77 5.67
C VAL A 66 14.86 -7.56 4.65
N ALA A 67 16.18 -7.36 4.58
CA ALA A 67 17.03 -8.07 3.63
C ALA A 67 16.99 -9.60 3.82
N GLU A 68 17.02 -10.08 5.07
CA GLU A 68 16.88 -11.49 5.41
C GLU A 68 15.55 -12.06 4.90
N GLN A 69 14.44 -11.41 5.24
CA GLN A 69 13.10 -11.88 4.85
C GLN A 69 12.85 -11.83 3.34
N LEU A 70 13.47 -10.89 2.61
CA LEU A 70 13.44 -10.88 1.15
C LEU A 70 14.22 -12.05 0.56
N ASN A 71 15.41 -12.34 1.10
CA ASN A 71 16.22 -13.49 0.68
C ASN A 71 15.50 -14.83 0.91
N GLU A 72 14.76 -15.00 1.99
CA GLU A 72 13.99 -16.20 2.31
C GLU A 72 12.86 -16.51 1.30
N ILE A 73 12.50 -15.56 0.45
CA ILE A 73 11.51 -15.71 -0.62
C ILE A 73 12.10 -15.43 -2.02
N ASP A 74 13.43 -15.53 -2.16
CA ASP A 74 14.17 -15.37 -3.41
C ASP A 74 13.97 -14.02 -4.12
N VAL A 75 13.71 -12.95 -3.35
CA VAL A 75 13.60 -11.58 -3.88
C VAL A 75 14.96 -10.87 -3.76
N PHE A 76 15.83 -11.06 -4.75
CA PHE A 76 17.19 -10.51 -4.78
C PHE A 76 17.30 -9.16 -5.49
N ASP A 77 16.42 -8.87 -6.46
CA ASP A 77 16.37 -7.59 -7.18
C ASP A 77 15.43 -6.61 -6.44
N SER A 78 15.88 -6.10 -5.32
CA SER A 78 15.11 -5.17 -4.49
C SER A 78 15.92 -3.93 -4.12
N THR A 79 15.23 -2.81 -3.91
CA THR A 79 15.80 -1.58 -3.34
C THR A 79 15.26 -1.39 -1.93
N ILE A 80 16.13 -1.24 -0.94
CA ILE A 80 15.73 -0.93 0.44
C ILE A 80 16.02 0.55 0.70
N LEU A 81 14.96 1.34 0.88
CA LEU A 81 15.05 2.75 1.27
C LEU A 81 14.93 2.88 2.79
N LEU A 82 15.90 3.54 3.40
CA LEU A 82 15.99 3.63 4.85
C LEU A 82 15.47 4.97 5.36
N GLU A 83 14.46 4.91 6.26
CA GLU A 83 13.98 6.07 6.99
C GLU A 83 14.72 6.19 8.34
N PRO A 84 15.41 7.29 8.63
CA PRO A 84 16.01 7.50 9.93
C PRO A 84 14.97 7.72 11.02
N VAL A 85 13.84 8.37 10.66
CA VAL A 85 12.71 8.64 11.53
C VAL A 85 11.41 8.46 10.74
N ALA A 86 10.45 7.72 11.30
CA ALA A 86 9.14 7.55 10.68
C ALA A 86 8.37 8.90 10.64
N ARG A 87 7.93 9.30 9.44
CA ARG A 87 7.19 10.56 9.20
C ARG A 87 5.90 10.34 8.39
N ASN A 88 5.12 9.35 8.78
CA ASN A 88 3.92 8.95 8.05
C ASN A 88 4.19 8.43 6.62
N THR A 89 3.14 8.29 5.84
CA THR A 89 3.14 7.60 4.54
C THR A 89 3.70 8.46 3.41
N ALA A 90 3.34 9.74 3.34
CA ALA A 90 3.65 10.60 2.18
C ALA A 90 5.15 10.78 1.92
N PRO A 91 6.03 11.06 2.90
CA PRO A 91 7.46 11.16 2.69
C PRO A 91 8.10 9.85 2.19
N ALA A 92 7.64 8.71 2.71
CA ALA A 92 8.12 7.39 2.28
C ALA A 92 7.78 7.13 0.81
N ILE A 93 6.55 7.45 0.40
CA ILE A 93 6.10 7.32 -0.99
C ILE A 93 6.86 8.29 -1.90
N ALA A 94 7.05 9.54 -1.48
CA ALA A 94 7.81 10.53 -2.23
C ALA A 94 9.28 10.09 -2.43
N ALA A 95 9.93 9.54 -1.41
CA ALA A 95 11.28 9.00 -1.51
C ALA A 95 11.37 7.88 -2.55
N ALA A 96 10.39 6.96 -2.57
CA ALA A 96 10.32 5.92 -3.58
C ALA A 96 10.09 6.49 -5.00
N ALA A 97 9.22 7.50 -5.16
CA ALA A 97 8.98 8.15 -6.44
C ALA A 97 10.24 8.85 -6.96
N PHE A 98 10.94 9.61 -6.12
CA PHE A 98 12.23 10.25 -6.48
C PHE A 98 13.29 9.22 -6.86
N ASN A 99 13.38 8.09 -6.16
CA ASN A 99 14.31 7.02 -6.50
C ASN A 99 14.08 6.51 -7.94
N VAL A 100 12.82 6.28 -8.33
CA VAL A 100 12.47 5.82 -9.68
C VAL A 100 12.75 6.89 -10.73
N ILE A 101 12.48 8.17 -10.43
CA ILE A 101 12.79 9.28 -11.32
C ILE A 101 14.29 9.41 -11.56
N GLN A 102 15.10 9.34 -10.50
CA GLN A 102 16.57 9.38 -10.61
C GLN A 102 17.12 8.24 -11.47
N GLN A 103 16.47 7.07 -11.47
CA GLN A 103 16.80 5.94 -12.34
C GLN A 103 16.29 6.11 -13.78
N LYS A 104 15.67 7.24 -14.13
CA LYS A 104 15.07 7.54 -15.45
C LYS A 104 14.04 6.51 -15.91
N ARG A 105 13.24 6.00 -14.96
CA ARG A 105 12.22 4.97 -15.19
C ARG A 105 10.79 5.53 -15.14
N GLU A 106 10.61 6.81 -14.82
CA GLU A 106 9.34 7.49 -14.53
C GLU A 106 8.27 7.35 -15.62
N GLY A 107 8.68 7.50 -16.90
CA GLY A 107 7.74 7.44 -18.04
C GLY A 107 7.33 6.01 -18.44
N LYS A 108 7.90 4.98 -17.81
CA LYS A 108 7.69 3.57 -18.17
C LYS A 108 7.12 2.74 -17.05
N ALA A 109 6.91 3.32 -15.88
CA ALA A 109 6.52 2.61 -14.68
C ALA A 109 5.37 3.29 -13.94
N VAL A 110 4.61 2.49 -13.21
CA VAL A 110 3.69 2.92 -12.15
C VAL A 110 4.20 2.38 -10.82
N LEU A 111 4.04 3.14 -9.76
CA LEU A 111 4.25 2.68 -8.39
C LEU A 111 2.98 2.01 -7.89
N LEU A 112 3.09 0.81 -7.35
CA LEU A 112 2.05 0.11 -6.61
C LEU A 112 2.44 0.15 -5.13
N VAL A 113 1.88 1.10 -4.40
CA VAL A 113 2.17 1.32 -2.98
C VAL A 113 1.30 0.42 -2.12
N LEU A 114 1.92 -0.38 -1.28
CA LEU A 114 1.28 -1.36 -0.41
C LEU A 114 1.80 -1.23 1.02
N SER A 115 0.93 -1.43 2.01
CA SER A 115 1.33 -1.60 3.41
C SER A 115 1.77 -3.03 3.65
N ALA A 116 2.88 -3.22 4.37
CA ALA A 116 3.44 -4.53 4.68
C ALA A 116 2.63 -5.33 5.72
N ASP A 117 1.55 -4.76 6.27
CA ASP A 117 0.80 -5.34 7.38
C ASP A 117 -0.69 -5.60 7.07
N HIS A 118 -1.07 -5.57 5.79
CA HIS A 118 -2.42 -5.90 5.35
C HIS A 118 -2.58 -7.38 5.04
N LEU A 119 -3.67 -7.97 5.54
CA LEU A 119 -4.12 -9.30 5.18
C LEU A 119 -5.15 -9.20 4.04
N ILE A 120 -4.85 -9.80 2.89
CA ILE A 120 -5.73 -9.83 1.71
C ILE A 120 -5.96 -11.30 1.35
N LYS A 121 -7.19 -11.77 1.52
CA LYS A 121 -7.55 -13.19 1.29
C LYS A 121 -7.93 -13.48 -0.16
N ASP A 122 -8.66 -12.57 -0.81
CA ASP A 122 -9.05 -12.74 -2.21
C ASP A 122 -8.00 -12.12 -3.14
N ILE A 123 -7.00 -12.92 -3.48
CA ILE A 123 -5.91 -12.53 -4.38
C ILE A 123 -6.42 -12.24 -5.80
N LYS A 124 -7.43 -12.96 -6.28
CA LYS A 124 -7.97 -12.74 -7.63
C LYS A 124 -8.68 -11.40 -7.74
N ALA A 125 -9.53 -11.06 -6.77
CA ALA A 125 -10.18 -9.75 -6.70
C ALA A 125 -9.14 -8.63 -6.53
N PHE A 126 -8.11 -8.84 -5.74
CA PHE A 126 -7.00 -7.89 -5.56
C PHE A 126 -6.25 -7.63 -6.87
N HIS A 127 -5.86 -8.66 -7.61
CA HIS A 127 -5.21 -8.51 -8.91
C HIS A 127 -6.10 -7.79 -9.93
N LYS A 128 -7.41 -8.11 -9.95
CA LYS A 128 -8.37 -7.39 -10.81
C LYS A 128 -8.40 -5.90 -10.47
N ALA A 129 -8.46 -5.55 -9.19
CA ALA A 129 -8.46 -4.15 -8.74
C ALA A 129 -7.14 -3.43 -9.11
N ILE A 130 -5.98 -4.11 -8.95
CA ILE A 130 -4.68 -3.56 -9.36
C ILE A 130 -4.67 -3.28 -10.88
N ASN A 131 -5.15 -4.19 -11.71
CA ASN A 131 -5.16 -3.99 -13.15
C ASN A 131 -6.04 -2.79 -13.55
N ILE A 132 -7.20 -2.60 -12.92
CA ILE A 132 -8.06 -1.41 -13.11
C ILE A 132 -7.31 -0.14 -12.69
N ALA A 133 -6.64 -0.17 -11.53
CA ALA A 133 -5.88 0.95 -11.01
C ALA A 133 -4.72 1.35 -11.94
N ILE A 134 -4.03 0.37 -12.53
CA ILE A 134 -2.95 0.61 -13.51
C ILE A 134 -3.49 1.30 -14.76
N GLU A 135 -4.64 0.85 -15.28
CA GLU A 135 -5.26 1.50 -16.45
C GLU A 135 -5.62 2.96 -16.16
N CYS A 136 -6.16 3.26 -14.97
CA CYS A 136 -6.42 4.64 -14.57
C CYS A 136 -5.12 5.46 -14.41
N ALA A 137 -4.08 4.87 -13.82
CA ALA A 137 -2.81 5.54 -13.60
C ALA A 137 -2.07 5.88 -14.92
N LYS A 138 -2.30 5.13 -16.02
CA LYS A 138 -1.79 5.48 -17.35
C LYS A 138 -2.30 6.84 -17.85
N HIS A 139 -3.44 7.30 -17.33
CA HIS A 139 -4.05 8.59 -17.64
C HIS A 139 -3.76 9.65 -16.57
N GLU A 140 -2.60 9.59 -15.94
CA GLU A 140 -2.12 10.56 -14.94
C GLU A 140 -3.07 10.70 -13.73
N LYS A 141 -3.71 9.60 -13.33
CA LYS A 141 -4.53 9.56 -12.11
C LYS A 141 -3.74 8.98 -10.95
N ILE A 142 -3.93 9.57 -9.77
CA ILE A 142 -3.58 8.93 -8.50
C ILE A 142 -4.79 8.09 -8.09
N VAL A 143 -4.58 6.78 -7.98
CA VAL A 143 -5.63 5.82 -7.63
C VAL A 143 -5.40 5.31 -6.22
N THR A 144 -6.47 5.22 -5.43
CA THR A 144 -6.48 4.56 -4.12
C THR A 144 -7.50 3.43 -4.10
N PHE A 145 -7.36 2.51 -3.15
CA PHE A 145 -8.26 1.37 -3.02
C PHE A 145 -9.19 1.58 -1.83
N GLY A 146 -10.48 1.52 -2.10
CA GLY A 146 -11.51 1.55 -1.09
C GLY A 146 -11.92 0.14 -0.66
N ILE A 147 -12.07 -0.08 0.63
CA ILE A 147 -12.59 -1.33 1.20
C ILE A 147 -14.03 -1.09 1.62
N VAL A 148 -14.93 -1.99 1.24
CA VAL A 148 -16.34 -1.91 1.63
C VAL A 148 -16.44 -2.02 3.15
N PRO A 149 -17.03 -1.02 3.84
CA PRO A 149 -17.14 -1.05 5.28
C PRO A 149 -18.12 -2.14 5.72
N THR A 150 -17.73 -2.93 6.73
CA THR A 150 -18.58 -3.95 7.35
C THR A 150 -19.09 -3.51 8.72
N GLU A 151 -18.54 -2.43 9.27
CA GLU A 151 -18.89 -1.85 10.57
C GLU A 151 -18.61 -0.35 10.61
N ALA A 152 -19.16 0.35 11.61
CA ALA A 152 -18.89 1.78 11.83
C ALA A 152 -17.58 1.97 12.61
N ASN A 153 -16.43 1.75 11.97
CA ASN A 153 -15.12 1.84 12.58
C ASN A 153 -14.59 3.28 12.60
N ILE A 154 -14.25 3.78 13.79
CA ILE A 154 -13.71 5.14 14.00
C ILE A 154 -12.18 5.21 13.88
N GLY A 155 -11.51 4.08 13.77
CA GLY A 155 -10.05 4.00 13.65
C GLY A 155 -9.54 4.13 12.22
N TYR A 156 -10.44 4.13 11.23
CA TYR A 156 -10.10 4.19 9.80
C TYR A 156 -10.47 5.54 9.18
N GLY A 157 -9.71 5.92 8.15
CA GLY A 157 -10.12 6.96 7.21
C GLY A 157 -11.19 6.44 6.26
N TYR A 158 -12.07 7.32 5.82
CA TYR A 158 -13.14 7.02 4.86
C TYR A 158 -12.93 7.81 3.57
N ILE A 159 -13.25 7.16 2.45
CA ILE A 159 -13.26 7.74 1.11
C ILE A 159 -14.71 7.86 0.68
N LYS A 160 -15.14 9.08 0.36
CA LYS A 160 -16.43 9.33 -0.31
C LYS A 160 -16.22 9.34 -1.82
N THR A 161 -17.03 8.58 -2.56
CA THR A 161 -16.98 8.53 -4.01
C THR A 161 -18.22 9.14 -4.66
N SER A 162 -18.04 9.59 -5.91
CA SER A 162 -19.12 9.96 -6.81
C SER A 162 -19.60 8.75 -7.63
N LYS A 163 -20.02 9.00 -8.84
CA LYS A 163 -20.49 7.95 -9.76
C LYS A 163 -19.34 7.06 -10.24
N SER A 164 -19.67 5.81 -10.56
CA SER A 164 -18.75 4.88 -11.19
C SER A 164 -18.26 5.43 -12.55
N GLU A 165 -16.95 5.38 -12.78
CA GLU A 165 -16.37 5.59 -14.10
C GLU A 165 -16.39 4.29 -14.91
N LYS A 166 -16.01 4.34 -16.19
CA LYS A 166 -15.81 3.15 -17.01
C LYS A 166 -14.77 2.23 -16.31
N ASN A 167 -15.02 0.93 -16.27
CA ASN A 167 -14.16 -0.12 -15.71
C ASN A 167 -14.19 -0.30 -14.18
N GLY A 168 -15.21 0.23 -13.47
CA GLY A 168 -15.36 -0.02 -12.02
C GLY A 168 -14.50 0.87 -11.13
N ALA A 169 -13.89 1.92 -11.68
CA ALA A 169 -13.26 2.98 -10.90
C ALA A 169 -14.27 4.07 -10.55
N PHE A 170 -14.07 4.70 -9.39
CA PHE A 170 -14.93 5.77 -8.88
C PHE A 170 -14.11 7.05 -8.72
N LYS A 171 -14.70 8.20 -9.01
CA LYS A 171 -14.08 9.48 -8.68
C LYS A 171 -14.18 9.72 -7.17
N VAL A 172 -13.05 10.02 -6.53
CA VAL A 172 -13.00 10.44 -5.12
C VAL A 172 -13.53 11.86 -4.99
N GLU A 173 -14.47 12.07 -4.08
CA GLU A 173 -15.00 13.39 -3.74
C GLU A 173 -14.30 13.98 -2.53
N SER A 174 -14.04 13.15 -1.50
CA SER A 174 -13.38 13.60 -0.28
C SER A 174 -12.79 12.44 0.52
N PHE A 175 -11.83 12.78 1.37
CA PHE A 175 -11.29 11.94 2.42
C PHE A 175 -11.76 12.45 3.79
N ILE A 176 -12.18 11.56 4.67
CA ILE A 176 -12.59 11.87 6.03
C ILE A 176 -11.78 11.00 6.97
N GLU A 177 -10.83 11.59 7.68
CA GLU A 177 -9.96 10.86 8.60
C GLU A 177 -10.65 10.66 9.94
N LYS A 178 -10.73 9.41 10.38
CA LYS A 178 -11.18 8.98 11.70
C LYS A 178 -12.42 9.74 12.22
N PRO A 179 -13.59 9.57 11.58
CA PRO A 179 -14.81 10.25 11.98
C PRO A 179 -15.25 9.82 13.37
N ASN A 180 -16.14 10.62 14.01
CA ASN A 180 -16.81 10.19 15.21
C ASN A 180 -17.81 9.05 14.94
N GLN A 181 -18.27 8.37 16.01
CA GLN A 181 -19.13 7.18 15.91
C GLN A 181 -20.46 7.46 15.18
N ILE A 182 -21.05 8.64 15.39
CA ILE A 182 -22.33 9.02 14.75
C ILE A 182 -22.12 9.16 13.23
N THR A 183 -21.02 9.80 12.83
CA THR A 183 -20.67 10.00 11.42
C THR A 183 -20.31 8.68 10.74
N ALA A 184 -19.55 7.82 11.42
CA ALA A 184 -19.17 6.51 10.90
C ALA A 184 -20.41 5.61 10.64
N LYS A 185 -21.41 5.63 11.55
CA LYS A 185 -22.69 4.94 11.34
C LYS A 185 -23.43 5.44 10.11
N LYS A 186 -23.50 6.77 9.91
CA LYS A 186 -24.12 7.36 8.71
C LYS A 186 -23.41 6.99 7.42
N PHE A 187 -22.10 6.75 7.45
CA PHE A 187 -21.32 6.31 6.28
C PHE A 187 -21.62 4.87 5.93
N LEU A 188 -21.79 4.00 6.93
CA LEU A 188 -22.13 2.59 6.73
C LEU A 188 -23.49 2.40 6.03
N GLU A 189 -24.42 3.34 6.23
CA GLU A 189 -25.76 3.31 5.59
C GLU A 189 -25.75 3.75 4.11
N LYS A 190 -24.58 4.12 3.57
CA LYS A 190 -24.44 4.67 2.22
C LYS A 190 -23.46 3.86 1.39
N ASP A 191 -23.83 3.54 0.17
CA ASP A 191 -23.04 2.70 -0.75
C ASP A 191 -21.81 3.41 -1.35
N ASN A 192 -21.65 4.72 -1.11
CA ASN A 192 -20.57 5.52 -1.68
C ASN A 192 -19.47 5.92 -0.68
N TYR A 193 -19.40 5.24 0.44
CA TYR A 193 -18.31 5.40 1.41
C TYR A 193 -17.53 4.09 1.57
N PHE A 194 -16.21 4.20 1.53
CA PHE A 194 -15.27 3.08 1.65
C PHE A 194 -14.21 3.41 2.69
N TRP A 195 -13.69 2.41 3.36
CA TRP A 195 -12.49 2.61 4.18
C TRP A 195 -11.28 2.87 3.28
N ASN A 196 -10.45 3.82 3.66
CA ASN A 196 -9.17 4.05 2.99
C ASN A 196 -8.19 2.94 3.36
N SER A 197 -7.78 2.16 2.36
CA SER A 197 -6.79 1.10 2.58
C SER A 197 -5.36 1.62 2.75
N GLY A 198 -5.07 2.86 2.35
CA GLY A 198 -3.70 3.38 2.29
C GLY A 198 -2.84 2.76 1.19
N MET A 199 -3.44 2.03 0.25
CA MET A 199 -2.78 1.54 -0.96
C MET A 199 -3.02 2.50 -2.12
N PHE A 200 -2.01 2.67 -2.98
CA PHE A 200 -2.08 3.60 -4.10
C PHE A 200 -1.44 3.04 -5.36
N VAL A 201 -1.91 3.51 -6.52
CA VAL A 201 -1.25 3.31 -7.83
C VAL A 201 -1.19 4.64 -8.56
N PHE A 202 -0.01 5.03 -9.04
CA PHE A 202 0.20 6.26 -9.79
C PHE A 202 1.55 6.23 -10.53
N GLN A 203 1.73 7.13 -11.49
CA GLN A 203 3.04 7.37 -12.10
C GLN A 203 3.89 8.27 -11.20
N PRO A 204 5.20 8.02 -11.03
CA PRO A 204 6.05 8.77 -10.11
C PRO A 204 5.98 10.28 -10.28
N HIS A 205 6.02 10.77 -11.52
CA HIS A 205 6.00 12.21 -11.82
C HIS A 205 4.67 12.88 -11.44
N VAL A 206 3.56 12.16 -11.52
CA VAL A 206 2.24 12.69 -11.15
C VAL A 206 2.20 13.06 -9.67
N LEU A 207 2.76 12.20 -8.79
CA LEU A 207 2.83 12.49 -7.37
C LEU A 207 3.71 13.71 -7.04
N ILE A 208 4.80 13.89 -7.79
CA ILE A 208 5.77 14.96 -7.50
C ILE A 208 5.26 16.32 -7.98
N ASN A 209 4.35 16.34 -8.94
CA ASN A 209 3.74 17.56 -9.48
C ASN A 209 2.53 18.05 -8.66
N GLU A 210 1.98 17.25 -7.73
CA GLU A 210 0.90 17.59 -6.78
C GLU A 210 1.45 18.13 -5.45
#